data_ce08dae302b65d922a255acd435eef30
#
_entry.id   ce08dae302b65d922a255acd435eef30
#
_cell.length_a   1.000
_cell.length_b   1.000
_cell.length_c   1.000
_cell.angle_alpha   90.00
_cell.angle_beta   90.00
_cell.angle_gamma   90.00
#
_symmetry.space_group_name_H-M   'P 1'
#
loop_
_entity.id
_entity.type
_entity.pdbx_description
1 polymer ?
#
loop_
_entity_poly.entity_id
_entity_poly.type
_entity_poly.pdbx_seq_one_letter_code
_entity_poly.pdbx_strand_id
1 'polypeptide(L)'
;MLLSHTHKFIFVKTRKTAGTSIEVDLSKFMSDEDIVTPIIPEEPGHIPRNFQWEDRKYSSKNKFYNHMPAIEIESKVGDRIYNSYFKFCVEREPIDKCVSHYSMKRNSPTHNAKTRNLSWEKYVMAGDFPIDTDKYTDQKGNLIVDRIIRFENLENEISDLSKKLNIGLETITTRAKSGFRTEVDVTPEQKERIYSAFE
;
A
#
# COMPACT_ATOMS: atom_id res chain seq x y z
N MET A 1 1.27 0.31 -6.71
CA MET A 1 1.87 1.67 -6.61
C MET A 1 1.38 2.52 -7.77
N LEU A 2 1.35 3.83 -7.61
CA LEU A 2 1.03 4.77 -8.67
C LEU A 2 2.18 5.77 -8.83
N LEU A 3 2.43 6.22 -10.06
CA LEU A 3 3.30 7.35 -10.32
C LEU A 3 2.62 8.24 -11.36
N SER A 4 2.26 9.45 -10.96
CA SER A 4 1.62 10.43 -11.84
C SER A 4 2.61 11.48 -12.31
N HIS A 5 2.84 11.52 -13.59
CA HIS A 5 3.60 12.59 -14.25
C HIS A 5 2.78 13.88 -14.33
N THR A 6 1.46 13.74 -14.45
CA THR A 6 0.52 14.84 -14.54
C THR A 6 0.43 15.63 -13.24
N HIS A 7 0.25 14.93 -12.12
CA HIS A 7 0.11 15.53 -10.78
C HIS A 7 1.41 15.50 -9.96
N LYS A 8 2.49 14.96 -10.53
CA LYS A 8 3.83 14.87 -9.92
C LYS A 8 3.81 14.24 -8.53
N PHE A 9 3.22 13.04 -8.42
CA PHE A 9 3.25 12.28 -7.19
C PHE A 9 3.65 10.82 -7.41
N ILE A 10 4.11 10.19 -6.32
CA ILE A 10 4.38 8.76 -6.22
C ILE A 10 3.64 8.24 -4.99
N PHE A 11 2.73 7.28 -5.18
CA PHE A 11 2.08 6.54 -4.09
C PHE A 11 2.80 5.22 -3.85
N VAL A 12 3.50 5.13 -2.73
CA VAL A 12 4.16 3.90 -2.25
C VAL A 12 3.14 3.11 -1.45
N LYS A 13 2.68 2.00 -2.00
CA LYS A 13 1.61 1.20 -1.40
C LYS A 13 2.13 0.29 -0.31
N THR A 14 1.62 0.46 0.89
CA THR A 14 1.84 -0.40 2.06
C THR A 14 0.71 -1.42 2.23
N ARG A 15 0.93 -2.46 3.05
CA ARG A 15 -0.04 -3.53 3.28
C ARG A 15 -1.10 -3.13 4.30
N LYS A 16 -2.34 -3.50 4.07
CA LYS A 16 -3.47 -3.37 5.02
C LYS A 16 -3.84 -1.93 5.43
N THR A 17 -3.59 -0.98 4.54
CA THR A 17 -3.79 0.46 4.73
C THR A 17 -4.78 1.06 3.73
N ALA A 18 -5.76 0.28 3.24
CA ALA A 18 -6.69 0.63 2.16
C ALA A 18 -6.01 0.95 0.81
N GLY A 19 -4.75 0.54 0.62
CA GLY A 19 -3.97 0.89 -0.56
C GLY A 19 -4.64 0.52 -1.90
N THR A 20 -5.43 -0.55 -1.96
CA THR A 20 -6.19 -0.92 -3.16
C THR A 20 -7.30 0.09 -3.46
N SER A 21 -8.06 0.50 -2.46
CA SER A 21 -9.11 1.52 -2.60
C SER A 21 -8.54 2.86 -3.05
N ILE A 22 -7.41 3.26 -2.46
CA ILE A 22 -6.68 4.49 -2.82
C ILE A 22 -6.19 4.43 -4.27
N GLU A 23 -5.60 3.31 -4.70
CA GLU A 23 -5.14 3.14 -6.08
C GLU A 23 -6.28 3.21 -7.08
N VAL A 24 -7.40 2.54 -6.81
CA VAL A 24 -8.56 2.57 -7.69
C VAL A 24 -9.08 4.00 -7.86
N ASP A 25 -9.26 4.74 -6.76
CA ASP A 25 -9.84 6.07 -6.82
C ASP A 25 -8.86 7.11 -7.39
N LEU A 26 -7.58 7.09 -7.01
CA LEU A 26 -6.56 7.98 -7.58
C LEU A 26 -6.31 7.71 -9.07
N SER A 27 -6.34 6.45 -9.50
CA SER A 27 -6.07 6.09 -10.90
C SER A 27 -7.09 6.67 -11.90
N LYS A 28 -8.28 7.07 -11.45
CA LYS A 28 -9.31 7.73 -12.25
C LYS A 28 -8.91 9.15 -12.71
N PHE A 29 -7.98 9.78 -11.99
CA PHE A 29 -7.48 11.13 -12.26
C PHE A 29 -6.10 11.12 -12.97
N MET A 30 -5.60 9.94 -13.30
CA MET A 30 -4.28 9.76 -13.89
C MET A 30 -4.38 9.65 -15.42
N SER A 31 -3.39 10.21 -16.12
CA SER A 31 -3.31 10.20 -17.58
C SER A 31 -2.85 8.85 -18.14
N ASP A 32 -2.89 8.71 -19.46
CA ASP A 32 -2.44 7.50 -20.16
C ASP A 32 -0.92 7.29 -20.05
N GLU A 33 -0.16 8.37 -19.81
CA GLU A 33 1.30 8.30 -19.64
C GLU A 33 1.75 7.96 -18.21
N ASP A 34 0.82 8.02 -17.25
CA ASP A 34 1.08 7.73 -15.85
C ASP A 34 1.26 6.22 -15.62
N ILE A 35 1.94 5.84 -14.55
CA ILE A 35 2.21 4.44 -14.21
C ILE A 35 1.20 3.95 -13.20
N VAL A 36 0.46 2.89 -13.56
CA VAL A 36 -0.52 2.22 -12.71
C VAL A 36 -0.17 0.73 -12.66
N THR A 37 0.25 0.23 -11.50
CA THR A 37 0.61 -1.20 -11.35
C THR A 37 -0.63 -2.08 -11.22
N PRO A 38 -0.59 -3.34 -11.70
CA PRO A 38 -1.72 -4.24 -11.59
C PRO A 38 -2.06 -4.59 -10.13
N ILE A 39 -3.35 -4.78 -9.86
CA ILE A 39 -3.90 -5.30 -8.62
C ILE A 39 -4.40 -6.73 -8.87
N ILE A 40 -4.08 -7.65 -7.97
CA ILE A 40 -4.52 -9.05 -8.06
C ILE A 40 -5.30 -9.41 -6.78
N PRO A 41 -6.52 -9.98 -6.89
CA PRO A 41 -7.34 -10.04 -8.11
C PRO A 41 -7.65 -8.65 -8.68
N GLU A 42 -8.02 -8.58 -9.94
CA GLU A 42 -8.41 -7.33 -10.60
C GLU A 42 -9.57 -6.65 -9.86
N GLU A 43 -9.53 -5.33 -9.82
CA GLU A 43 -10.57 -4.52 -9.19
C GLU A 43 -11.30 -3.69 -10.26
N PRO A 44 -12.64 -3.62 -10.22
CA PRO A 44 -13.41 -2.83 -11.17
C PRO A 44 -12.96 -1.35 -11.21
N GLY A 45 -12.79 -0.81 -12.41
CA GLY A 45 -12.37 0.57 -12.61
C GLY A 45 -10.88 0.83 -12.44
N HIS A 46 -10.07 -0.20 -12.20
CA HIS A 46 -8.62 -0.08 -12.16
C HIS A 46 -7.99 -0.62 -13.44
N ILE A 47 -7.36 0.25 -14.23
CA ILE A 47 -6.74 -0.10 -15.51
C ILE A 47 -5.22 0.04 -15.38
N PRO A 48 -4.47 -1.07 -15.29
CA PRO A 48 -3.01 -1.04 -15.22
C PRO A 48 -2.40 -0.53 -16.53
N ARG A 49 -1.35 0.30 -16.44
CA ARG A 49 -0.64 0.81 -17.61
C ARG A 49 0.80 1.21 -17.28
N ASN A 50 1.64 1.22 -18.30
CA ASN A 50 3.05 1.66 -18.27
C ASN A 50 3.94 1.01 -17.17
N PHE A 51 3.51 -0.14 -16.65
CA PHE A 51 4.22 -0.84 -15.58
C PHE A 51 5.23 -1.87 -16.09
N GLN A 52 5.24 -2.15 -17.40
CA GLN A 52 6.11 -3.14 -18.03
C GLN A 52 7.38 -2.49 -18.59
N TRP A 53 8.37 -3.30 -18.89
CA TRP A 53 9.51 -2.88 -19.68
C TRP A 53 9.10 -2.68 -21.14
N GLU A 54 9.61 -1.64 -21.77
CA GLU A 54 9.42 -1.40 -23.21
C GLU A 54 10.14 -2.44 -24.06
N ASP A 55 11.32 -2.90 -23.60
CA ASP A 55 12.10 -3.93 -24.28
C ASP A 55 11.61 -5.33 -23.90
N ARG A 56 11.13 -6.09 -24.89
CA ARG A 56 10.68 -7.48 -24.76
C ARG A 56 11.74 -8.43 -24.18
N LYS A 57 13.02 -8.09 -24.26
CA LYS A 57 14.12 -8.86 -23.64
C LYS A 57 13.96 -8.99 -22.13
N TYR A 58 13.25 -8.06 -21.49
CA TYR A 58 12.95 -8.07 -20.07
C TYR A 58 11.50 -8.47 -19.75
N SER A 59 10.77 -9.01 -20.71
CA SER A 59 9.31 -9.26 -20.65
C SER A 59 8.86 -10.25 -19.57
N SER A 60 9.74 -10.96 -18.90
CA SER A 60 9.39 -11.88 -17.81
C SER A 60 9.19 -11.20 -16.45
N LYS A 61 9.56 -9.92 -16.30
CA LYS A 61 9.42 -9.15 -15.05
C LYS A 61 8.88 -7.76 -15.33
N ASN A 62 7.87 -7.35 -14.58
CA ASN A 62 7.37 -5.98 -14.64
C ASN A 62 8.46 -5.01 -14.18
N LYS A 63 8.57 -3.85 -14.85
CA LYS A 63 9.45 -2.75 -14.43
C LYS A 63 8.97 -2.19 -13.10
N PHE A 64 7.64 -2.02 -12.96
CA PHE A 64 6.98 -1.58 -11.73
C PHE A 64 5.97 -2.62 -11.27
N TYR A 65 5.82 -2.81 -9.97
CA TYR A 65 4.93 -3.82 -9.40
C TYR A 65 4.24 -3.32 -8.12
N ASN A 66 3.18 -4.04 -7.74
CA ASN A 66 2.40 -3.73 -6.55
C ASN A 66 3.26 -3.87 -5.28
N HIS A 67 3.13 -2.94 -4.33
CA HIS A 67 3.95 -2.87 -3.10
C HIS A 67 5.47 -2.72 -3.33
N MET A 68 5.88 -2.11 -4.45
CA MET A 68 7.28 -1.83 -4.74
C MET A 68 7.85 -0.83 -3.74
N PRO A 69 9.04 -1.09 -3.15
CA PRO A 69 9.71 -0.15 -2.25
C PRO A 69 10.10 1.16 -2.94
N ALA A 70 10.07 2.26 -2.20
CA ALA A 70 10.42 3.59 -2.69
C ALA A 70 11.83 3.66 -3.27
N ILE A 71 12.80 2.99 -2.63
CA ILE A 71 14.19 2.92 -3.11
C ILE A 71 14.30 2.24 -4.48
N GLU A 72 13.48 1.23 -4.74
CA GLU A 72 13.45 0.59 -6.06
C GLU A 72 12.75 1.47 -7.10
N ILE A 73 11.69 2.21 -6.70
CA ILE A 73 11.03 3.19 -7.57
C ILE A 73 12.04 4.25 -8.00
N GLU A 74 12.77 4.84 -7.04
CA GLU A 74 13.84 5.81 -7.29
C GLU A 74 14.85 5.30 -8.33
N SER A 75 15.37 4.09 -8.15
CA SER A 75 16.32 3.47 -9.07
C SER A 75 15.79 3.28 -10.51
N LYS A 76 14.46 3.20 -10.68
CA LYS A 76 13.80 3.00 -11.97
C LYS A 76 13.46 4.31 -12.68
N VAL A 77 13.07 5.34 -11.92
CA VAL A 77 12.65 6.63 -12.49
C VAL A 77 13.81 7.64 -12.55
N GLY A 78 14.85 7.42 -11.75
CA GLY A 78 16.00 8.30 -11.59
C GLY A 78 15.77 9.49 -10.67
N ASP A 79 16.86 10.02 -10.12
CA ASP A 79 16.87 11.03 -9.07
C ASP A 79 16.06 12.28 -9.43
N ARG A 80 16.12 12.71 -10.71
CA ARG A 80 15.42 13.91 -11.16
C ARG A 80 13.89 13.79 -10.99
N ILE A 81 13.30 12.68 -11.38
CA ILE A 81 11.86 12.45 -11.24
C ILE A 81 11.53 12.24 -9.78
N TYR A 82 12.27 11.34 -9.13
CA TYR A 82 12.00 10.99 -7.73
C TYR A 82 12.04 12.21 -6.81
N ASN A 83 13.07 13.05 -6.89
CA ASN A 83 13.23 14.23 -6.04
C ASN A 83 12.24 15.37 -6.36
N SER A 84 11.73 15.44 -7.61
CA SER A 84 10.76 16.48 -8.00
C SER A 84 9.30 16.11 -7.75
N TYR A 85 8.98 14.83 -7.50
CA TYR A 85 7.62 14.37 -7.26
C TYR A 85 7.34 14.22 -5.77
N PHE A 86 6.09 14.48 -5.38
CA PHE A 86 5.66 14.31 -4.00
C PHE A 86 5.39 12.83 -3.70
N LYS A 87 6.14 12.27 -2.76
CA LYS A 87 6.06 10.85 -2.40
C LYS A 87 5.27 10.67 -1.11
N PHE A 88 4.33 9.73 -1.10
CA PHE A 88 3.58 9.42 0.11
C PHE A 88 3.23 7.94 0.20
N CYS A 89 3.02 7.49 1.41
CA CYS A 89 2.48 6.19 1.75
C CYS A 89 1.41 6.33 2.83
N VAL A 90 0.76 5.23 3.20
CA VAL A 90 -0.22 5.20 4.30
C VAL A 90 0.25 4.19 5.32
N GLU A 91 0.22 4.55 6.60
CA GLU A 91 0.43 3.64 7.72
C GLU A 91 -0.81 3.59 8.60
N ARG A 92 -0.92 2.50 9.33
CA ARG A 92 -2.06 2.16 10.16
C ARG A 92 -1.57 1.76 11.54
N GLU A 93 -2.38 1.99 12.56
CA GLU A 93 -2.12 1.54 13.92
C GLU A 93 -1.73 0.05 13.92
N PRO A 94 -0.61 -0.34 14.55
CA PRO A 94 -0.02 -1.67 14.44
C PRO A 94 -0.97 -2.82 14.74
N ILE A 95 -1.76 -2.73 15.82
CA ILE A 95 -2.70 -3.79 16.21
C ILE A 95 -3.80 -3.92 15.16
N ASP A 96 -4.38 -2.80 14.75
CA ASP A 96 -5.46 -2.79 13.76
C ASP A 96 -4.97 -3.27 12.38
N LYS A 97 -3.72 -2.96 12.01
CA LYS A 97 -3.03 -3.46 10.83
C LYS A 97 -2.85 -4.98 10.89
N CYS A 98 -2.42 -5.52 12.04
CA CYS A 98 -2.29 -6.95 12.28
C CYS A 98 -3.64 -7.68 12.25
N VAL A 99 -4.67 -7.14 12.88
CA VAL A 99 -6.03 -7.69 12.83
C VAL A 99 -6.55 -7.75 11.39
N SER A 100 -6.33 -6.69 10.62
CA SER A 100 -6.71 -6.66 9.19
C SER A 100 -5.94 -7.70 8.36
N HIS A 101 -4.65 -7.91 8.65
CA HIS A 101 -3.81 -8.91 7.97
C HIS A 101 -4.23 -10.33 8.32
N TYR A 102 -4.42 -10.60 9.61
CA TYR A 102 -4.94 -11.87 10.10
C TYR A 102 -6.30 -12.23 9.46
N SER A 103 -7.22 -11.28 9.47
CA SER A 103 -8.56 -11.46 8.90
C SER A 103 -8.50 -11.80 7.40
N MET A 104 -7.62 -11.15 6.65
CA MET A 104 -7.38 -11.48 5.25
C MET A 104 -6.81 -12.90 5.10
N LYS A 105 -5.77 -13.26 5.86
CA LYS A 105 -5.17 -14.61 5.82
C LYS A 105 -6.19 -15.69 6.15
N ARG A 106 -7.12 -15.43 7.06
CA ARG A 106 -8.14 -16.42 7.49
C ARG A 106 -9.32 -16.50 6.54
N ASN A 107 -9.84 -15.39 6.07
CA ASN A 107 -11.16 -15.30 5.45
C ASN A 107 -11.17 -15.03 3.95
N SER A 108 -10.07 -14.46 3.39
CA SER A 108 -10.04 -14.15 1.97
C SER A 108 -9.88 -15.42 1.13
N PRO A 109 -10.80 -15.71 0.19
CA PRO A 109 -10.74 -16.90 -0.65
C PRO A 109 -9.43 -17.04 -1.45
N THR A 110 -8.82 -15.91 -1.78
CA THR A 110 -7.56 -15.86 -2.55
C THR A 110 -6.30 -16.05 -1.70
N HIS A 111 -6.43 -15.96 -0.35
CA HIS A 111 -5.27 -15.99 0.56
C HIS A 111 -5.34 -17.09 1.62
N ASN A 112 -6.52 -17.70 1.82
CA ASN A 112 -6.76 -18.58 2.97
C ASN A 112 -6.51 -20.08 2.72
N ALA A 113 -5.98 -20.46 1.58
CA ALA A 113 -5.80 -21.89 1.22
C ALA A 113 -5.08 -22.72 2.30
N LYS A 114 -4.09 -22.11 2.98
CA LYS A 114 -3.31 -22.74 4.05
C LYS A 114 -3.63 -22.19 5.46
N THR A 115 -4.46 -21.16 5.57
CA THR A 115 -4.62 -20.36 6.80
C THR A 115 -6.07 -20.22 7.26
N ARG A 116 -7.00 -20.96 6.63
CA ARG A 116 -8.45 -20.95 6.97
C ARG A 116 -8.73 -21.22 8.46
N ASN A 117 -7.94 -22.07 9.10
CA ASN A 117 -8.08 -22.43 10.51
C ASN A 117 -7.05 -21.75 11.43
N LEU A 118 -6.39 -20.68 10.94
CA LEU A 118 -5.44 -19.93 11.74
C LEU A 118 -6.16 -19.24 12.90
N SER A 119 -5.72 -19.49 14.14
CA SER A 119 -6.21 -18.72 15.30
C SER A 119 -5.41 -17.42 15.46
N TRP A 120 -6.01 -16.45 16.18
CA TRP A 120 -5.31 -15.19 16.45
C TRP A 120 -4.02 -15.39 17.25
N GLU A 121 -4.03 -16.26 18.27
CA GLU A 121 -2.87 -16.60 19.08
C GLU A 121 -1.74 -17.16 18.21
N LYS A 122 -2.06 -18.10 17.33
CA LYS A 122 -1.04 -18.69 16.40
C LYS A 122 -0.48 -17.65 15.45
N TYR A 123 -1.33 -16.71 14.96
CA TYR A 123 -0.87 -15.61 14.11
C TYR A 123 0.11 -14.69 14.86
N VAL A 124 -0.24 -14.28 16.08
CA VAL A 124 0.64 -13.43 16.91
C VAL A 124 1.92 -14.14 17.29
N MET A 125 1.83 -15.42 17.66
CA MET A 125 3.01 -16.25 17.99
C MET A 125 3.96 -16.40 16.81
N ALA A 126 3.44 -16.55 15.59
CA ALA A 126 4.27 -16.66 14.38
C ALA A 126 5.04 -15.38 14.05
N GLY A 127 4.51 -14.20 14.46
CA GLY A 127 5.19 -12.91 14.25
C GLY A 127 5.29 -12.46 12.78
N ASP A 128 4.51 -13.06 11.88
CA ASP A 128 4.46 -12.67 10.45
C ASP A 128 3.58 -11.42 10.28
N PHE A 129 4.05 -10.31 10.86
CA PHE A 129 3.34 -9.03 10.85
C PHE A 129 3.56 -8.26 9.55
N PRO A 130 2.58 -7.43 9.11
CA PRO A 130 2.69 -6.64 7.90
C PRO A 130 3.51 -5.35 8.12
N ILE A 131 4.77 -5.49 8.53
CA ILE A 131 5.69 -4.38 8.72
C ILE A 131 6.18 -3.92 7.35
N ASP A 132 6.04 -2.63 7.07
CA ASP A 132 6.32 -2.04 5.75
C ASP A 132 7.33 -0.89 5.79
N THR A 133 8.08 -0.72 6.90
CA THR A 133 9.11 0.33 7.03
C THR A 133 10.13 0.29 5.90
N ASP A 134 10.48 -0.91 5.41
CA ASP A 134 11.34 -1.13 4.25
C ASP A 134 10.78 -0.57 2.93
N LYS A 135 9.48 -0.26 2.87
CA LYS A 135 8.84 0.29 1.67
C LYS A 135 9.09 1.79 1.50
N TYR A 136 9.34 2.51 2.57
CA TYR A 136 9.42 3.97 2.56
C TYR A 136 10.66 4.54 3.27
N THR A 137 11.61 3.66 3.63
CA THR A 137 12.91 4.05 4.19
C THR A 137 14.06 3.58 3.29
N ASP A 138 15.21 4.22 3.44
CA ASP A 138 16.47 3.77 2.86
C ASP A 138 17.10 2.63 3.68
N GLN A 139 18.26 2.13 3.25
CA GLN A 139 19.00 1.07 3.94
C GLN A 139 19.50 1.46 5.34
N LYS A 140 19.48 2.75 5.69
CA LYS A 140 19.88 3.28 7.00
C LYS A 140 18.67 3.56 7.90
N GLY A 141 17.45 3.29 7.41
CA GLY A 141 16.21 3.59 8.13
C GLY A 141 15.74 5.04 8.00
N ASN A 142 16.35 5.88 7.18
CA ASN A 142 15.87 7.24 6.96
C ASN A 142 14.64 7.24 6.05
N LEU A 143 13.68 8.11 6.35
CA LEU A 143 12.50 8.29 5.51
C LEU A 143 12.90 8.87 4.14
N ILE A 144 12.41 8.23 3.08
CA ILE A 144 12.60 8.63 1.68
C ILE A 144 11.28 8.97 0.97
N VAL A 145 10.22 9.19 1.75
CA VAL A 145 8.94 9.73 1.31
C VAL A 145 8.65 11.06 2.02
N ASP A 146 7.84 11.91 1.39
CA ASP A 146 7.57 13.26 1.92
C ASP A 146 6.45 13.26 2.96
N ARG A 147 5.56 12.25 2.95
CA ARG A 147 4.45 12.13 3.90
C ARG A 147 4.06 10.69 4.17
N ILE A 148 3.86 10.37 5.43
CA ILE A 148 3.18 9.16 5.88
C ILE A 148 1.78 9.58 6.34
N ILE A 149 0.76 9.14 5.61
CA ILE A 149 -0.65 9.40 5.92
C ILE A 149 -1.09 8.39 6.97
N ARG A 150 -1.84 8.85 7.97
CA ARG A 150 -2.45 7.97 8.96
C ARG A 150 -3.77 7.42 8.46
N PHE A 151 -3.89 6.09 8.44
CA PHE A 151 -5.13 5.40 8.02
C PHE A 151 -6.34 5.84 8.84
N GLU A 152 -6.15 6.10 10.13
CA GLU A 152 -7.19 6.51 11.08
C GLU A 152 -7.79 7.89 10.73
N ASN A 153 -7.07 8.69 9.95
CA ASN A 153 -7.51 10.01 9.47
C ASN A 153 -7.52 10.10 7.93
N LEU A 154 -7.65 8.95 7.26
CA LEU A 154 -7.43 8.80 5.83
C LEU A 154 -8.25 9.79 4.98
N GLU A 155 -9.52 10.00 5.29
CA GLU A 155 -10.41 10.84 4.50
C GLU A 155 -9.94 12.30 4.48
N ASN A 156 -9.62 12.87 5.64
CA ASN A 156 -9.09 14.23 5.76
C ASN A 156 -7.73 14.36 5.08
N GLU A 157 -6.85 13.41 5.34
CA GLU A 157 -5.48 13.39 4.80
C GLU A 157 -5.47 13.28 3.27
N ILE A 158 -6.35 12.47 2.69
CA ILE A 158 -6.47 12.35 1.22
C ILE A 158 -7.10 13.59 0.62
N SER A 159 -8.11 14.18 1.26
CA SER A 159 -8.70 15.46 0.80
C SER A 159 -7.64 16.57 0.75
N ASP A 160 -6.85 16.72 1.82
CA ASP A 160 -5.77 17.72 1.88
C ASP A 160 -4.68 17.46 0.83
N LEU A 161 -4.29 16.20 0.68
CA LEU A 161 -3.32 15.79 -0.34
C LEU A 161 -3.84 16.09 -1.75
N SER A 162 -5.09 15.75 -2.02
CA SER A 162 -5.72 15.98 -3.31
C SER A 162 -5.75 17.47 -3.69
N LYS A 163 -6.09 18.34 -2.73
CA LYS A 163 -6.02 19.79 -2.92
C LYS A 163 -4.60 20.26 -3.22
N LYS A 164 -3.62 19.79 -2.40
CA LYS A 164 -2.20 20.13 -2.57
C LYS A 164 -1.66 19.76 -3.95
N LEU A 165 -2.05 18.59 -4.46
CA LEU A 165 -1.59 18.04 -5.73
C LEU A 165 -2.51 18.36 -6.92
N ASN A 166 -3.60 19.11 -6.69
CA ASN A 166 -4.60 19.46 -7.68
C ASN A 166 -5.16 18.22 -8.43
N ILE A 167 -5.54 17.17 -7.68
CA ILE A 167 -6.03 15.91 -8.26
C ILE A 167 -7.55 15.96 -8.48
N GLY A 168 -8.30 16.64 -7.60
CA GLY A 168 -9.76 16.68 -7.65
C GLY A 168 -10.46 15.53 -6.95
N LEU A 169 -9.75 14.65 -6.26
CA LEU A 169 -10.32 13.58 -5.46
C LEU A 169 -10.77 14.12 -4.10
N GLU A 170 -12.06 14.11 -3.82
CA GLU A 170 -12.63 14.63 -2.56
C GLU A 170 -12.53 13.59 -1.43
N THR A 171 -12.85 12.33 -1.71
CA THR A 171 -12.84 11.23 -0.74
C THR A 171 -12.61 9.88 -1.42
N ILE A 172 -12.18 8.88 -0.64
CA ILE A 172 -12.07 7.49 -1.09
C ILE A 172 -13.45 6.84 -1.05
N THR A 173 -14.00 6.52 -2.21
CA THR A 173 -15.31 5.89 -2.37
C THR A 173 -15.23 4.38 -2.54
N THR A 174 -14.16 3.88 -3.11
CA THR A 174 -13.94 2.45 -3.35
C THR A 174 -13.76 1.70 -2.02
N ARG A 175 -14.47 0.59 -1.86
CA ARG A 175 -14.38 -0.32 -0.69
C ARG A 175 -13.81 -1.68 -1.11
N ALA A 176 -12.62 -1.66 -1.71
CA ALA A 176 -11.96 -2.87 -2.18
C ALA A 176 -11.56 -3.79 -1.03
N LYS A 177 -11.70 -5.12 -1.24
CA LYS A 177 -11.27 -6.17 -0.30
C LYS A 177 -11.81 -5.98 1.13
N SER A 178 -13.02 -5.43 1.26
CA SER A 178 -13.75 -5.26 2.51
C SER A 178 -14.55 -6.54 2.88
N GLY A 179 -15.05 -6.62 4.12
CA GLY A 179 -15.93 -7.72 4.56
C GLY A 179 -15.21 -8.95 5.13
N PHE A 180 -13.88 -8.93 5.23
CA PHE A 180 -13.13 -10.06 5.81
C PHE A 180 -12.81 -9.92 7.29
N ARG A 181 -13.14 -8.78 7.91
CA ARG A 181 -12.72 -8.48 9.29
C ARG A 181 -13.29 -9.47 10.29
N THR A 182 -12.41 -10.02 11.12
CA THR A 182 -12.73 -10.82 12.29
C THR A 182 -12.47 -9.99 13.53
N GLU A 183 -13.40 -9.98 14.47
CA GLU A 183 -13.16 -9.42 15.80
C GLU A 183 -12.24 -10.36 16.59
N VAL A 184 -11.32 -9.80 17.32
CA VAL A 184 -10.35 -10.52 18.16
C VAL A 184 -10.18 -9.78 19.48
N ASP A 185 -10.07 -10.51 20.56
CA ASP A 185 -9.65 -9.99 21.86
C ASP A 185 -8.12 -9.99 21.91
N VAL A 186 -7.52 -8.82 22.10
CA VAL A 186 -6.07 -8.64 22.11
C VAL A 186 -5.58 -8.48 23.54
N THR A 187 -4.83 -9.46 24.04
CA THR A 187 -4.29 -9.39 25.41
C THR A 187 -3.17 -8.36 25.55
N PRO A 188 -2.85 -7.90 26.78
CA PRO A 188 -1.72 -6.97 27.00
C PRO A 188 -0.39 -7.50 26.45
N GLU A 189 -0.09 -8.79 26.62
CA GLU A 189 1.14 -9.42 26.14
C GLU A 189 1.20 -9.45 24.61
N GLN A 190 0.06 -9.67 23.96
CA GLN A 190 -0.04 -9.62 22.49
C GLN A 190 0.15 -8.20 21.96
N LYS A 191 -0.38 -7.17 22.67
CA LYS A 191 -0.15 -5.76 22.33
C LYS A 191 1.32 -5.42 22.38
N GLU A 192 1.98 -5.74 23.51
CA GLU A 192 3.40 -5.51 23.69
C GLU A 192 4.23 -6.17 22.58
N ARG A 193 3.97 -7.45 22.28
CA ARG A 193 4.63 -8.18 21.20
C ARG A 193 4.46 -7.53 19.83
N ILE A 194 3.25 -7.06 19.51
CA ILE A 194 2.98 -6.39 18.23
C ILE A 194 3.71 -5.06 18.19
N TYR A 195 3.57 -4.20 19.20
CA TYR A 195 4.22 -2.89 19.20
C TYR A 195 5.74 -3.00 19.11
N SER A 196 6.38 -3.87 19.92
CA SER A 196 7.83 -4.08 19.85
C SER A 196 8.33 -4.57 18.49
N ALA A 197 7.48 -5.20 17.67
CA ALA A 197 7.85 -5.61 16.33
C ALA A 197 7.77 -4.48 15.31
N PHE A 198 7.03 -3.39 15.60
CA PHE A 198 6.85 -2.22 14.73
C PHE A 198 7.77 -1.04 15.11
N GLU A 199 8.51 -1.13 16.23
CA GLU A 199 9.55 -0.19 16.63
C GLU A 199 10.80 -0.31 15.74
#